data_b6bd811d9712a5df5b9cddc5c13dbaf1
#
_entry.id   b6bd811d9712a5df5b9cddc5c13dbaf1
#
_cell.length_a   1.000
_cell.length_b   1.000
_cell.length_c   1.000
_cell.angle_alpha   90.00
_cell.angle_beta   90.00
_cell.angle_gamma   90.00
#
_symmetry.space_group_name_H-M   'P 1'
#
loop_
_entity.id
_entity.type
_entity.pdbx_description
1 polymer ?
#
loop_
_entity_poly.entity_id
_entity_poly.type
_entity_poly.pdbx_seq_one_letter_code
_entity_poly.pdbx_strand_id
1 'polypeptide(L)'
;MNMPKVLIVDDHAFIRRGVQGILRSDPEWQLCGEADNGNDAIRLTKELNPEAIVMDVSMPGLNGVEATRAIRKTNPNVKILLLTLHESAELVRSAFQAGVNGYLLKTDAEQELVRALHVVLDQGSYVSPRIDPVVARELGASSNEGPARPAN
;
A
#
# COMPACT_ATOMS: atom_id res chain seq x y z
N MET A 1 18.20 14.85 5.55
CA MET A 1 17.63 13.80 4.74
C MET A 1 16.27 13.47 5.24
N ASN A 2 15.37 13.51 4.36
CA ASN A 2 13.99 13.28 4.68
C ASN A 2 13.71 11.78 4.67
N MET A 3 13.29 11.26 5.81
CA MET A 3 12.86 9.87 5.89
C MET A 3 11.35 9.84 5.73
N PRO A 4 10.82 9.20 4.68
CA PRO A 4 9.38 9.17 4.50
C PRO A 4 8.69 8.54 5.70
N LYS A 5 7.60 9.17 6.13
CA LYS A 5 6.81 8.68 7.25
C LYS A 5 5.80 7.66 6.73
N VAL A 6 5.75 6.51 7.37
CA VAL A 6 4.87 5.42 6.96
C VAL A 6 3.94 5.07 8.11
N LEU A 7 2.65 5.01 7.80
CA LEU A 7 1.60 4.56 8.72
C LEU A 7 1.24 3.13 8.37
N ILE A 8 1.15 2.25 9.35
CA ILE A 8 0.82 0.85 9.14
C ILE A 8 -0.58 0.58 9.70
N VAL A 9 -1.45 -0.02 8.88
CA VAL A 9 -2.83 -0.30 9.25
C VAL A 9 -3.16 -1.76 8.98
N ASP A 10 -3.44 -2.52 10.03
CA ASP A 10 -3.84 -3.93 9.92
C ASP A 10 -4.45 -4.32 11.25
N ASP A 11 -5.53 -5.09 11.23
CA ASP A 11 -6.19 -5.50 12.47
C ASP A 11 -5.46 -6.63 13.18
N HIS A 12 -4.40 -7.19 12.56
CA HIS A 12 -3.60 -8.25 13.17
C HIS A 12 -2.27 -7.69 13.67
N ALA A 13 -2.09 -7.69 14.99
CA ALA A 13 -0.86 -7.17 15.58
C ALA A 13 0.38 -7.90 15.06
N PHE A 14 0.25 -9.21 14.83
CA PHE A 14 1.35 -10.00 14.31
C PHE A 14 1.81 -9.50 12.93
N ILE A 15 0.86 -9.19 12.06
CA ILE A 15 1.18 -8.68 10.72
C ILE A 15 1.82 -7.29 10.83
N ARG A 16 1.28 -6.42 11.70
CA ARG A 16 1.88 -5.11 11.89
C ARG A 16 3.34 -5.21 12.34
N ARG A 17 3.63 -6.14 13.27
CA ARG A 17 5.00 -6.34 13.71
C ARG A 17 5.91 -6.84 12.59
N GLY A 18 5.37 -7.73 11.74
CA GLY A 18 6.14 -8.22 10.60
C GLY A 18 6.48 -7.11 9.62
N VAL A 19 5.51 -6.27 9.29
CA VAL A 19 5.73 -5.14 8.40
C VAL A 19 6.73 -4.16 9.03
N GLN A 20 6.59 -3.87 10.32
CA GLN A 20 7.54 -3.02 11.02
C GLN A 20 8.96 -3.57 10.94
N GLY A 21 9.10 -4.89 11.12
CA GLY A 21 10.40 -5.54 11.05
C GLY A 21 11.05 -5.39 9.68
N ILE A 22 10.26 -5.56 8.63
CA ILE A 22 10.77 -5.39 7.27
C ILE A 22 11.26 -3.95 7.07
N LEU A 23 10.47 -2.97 7.49
CA LEU A 23 10.81 -1.58 7.29
C LEU A 23 11.98 -1.13 8.14
N ARG A 24 12.09 -1.67 9.36
CA ARG A 24 13.22 -1.32 10.24
C ARG A 24 14.55 -1.86 9.75
N SER A 25 14.53 -2.89 8.92
CA SER A 25 15.76 -3.40 8.33
C SER A 25 16.34 -2.45 7.28
N ASP A 26 15.57 -1.45 6.88
CA ASP A 26 15.99 -0.43 5.94
C ASP A 26 15.89 0.93 6.64
N PRO A 27 17.01 1.62 6.87
CA PRO A 27 16.99 2.87 7.64
C PRO A 27 16.35 4.05 6.93
N GLU A 28 15.85 3.87 5.73
CA GLU A 28 15.25 4.98 4.97
C GLU A 28 13.86 5.39 5.48
N TRP A 29 13.22 4.57 6.32
CA TRP A 29 11.81 4.78 6.67
C TRP A 29 11.64 5.25 8.10
N GLN A 30 10.63 6.09 8.31
CA GLN A 30 10.20 6.48 9.66
C GLN A 30 8.79 5.95 9.87
N LEU A 31 8.63 5.05 10.84
CA LEU A 31 7.30 4.56 11.20
C LEU A 31 6.66 5.60 12.09
N CYS A 32 5.56 6.20 11.64
CA CYS A 32 4.95 7.31 12.38
C CYS A 32 3.76 6.88 13.21
N GLY A 33 3.24 5.68 13.00
CA GLY A 33 2.12 5.19 13.80
C GLY A 33 1.56 3.91 13.25
N GLU A 34 0.57 3.36 13.96
CA GLU A 34 -0.15 2.18 13.53
C GLU A 34 -1.62 2.33 13.88
N ALA A 35 -2.45 1.63 13.10
CA ALA A 35 -3.88 1.57 13.36
C ALA A 35 -4.35 0.14 13.13
N ASP A 36 -5.46 -0.23 13.76
CA ASP A 36 -6.00 -1.59 13.60
C ASP A 36 -7.38 -1.58 12.92
N ASN A 37 -7.80 -0.45 12.40
CA ASN A 37 -9.08 -0.34 11.72
C ASN A 37 -9.09 0.87 10.79
N GLY A 38 -10.08 0.90 9.89
CA GLY A 38 -10.15 1.94 8.87
C GLY A 38 -10.45 3.33 9.41
N ASN A 39 -11.29 3.43 10.45
CA ASN A 39 -11.62 4.73 11.01
C ASN A 39 -10.39 5.38 11.66
N ASP A 40 -9.61 4.60 12.38
CA ASP A 40 -8.36 5.11 12.95
C ASP A 40 -7.34 5.45 11.87
N ALA A 41 -7.32 4.68 10.77
CA ALA A 41 -6.45 5.01 9.66
C ALA A 41 -6.78 6.39 9.09
N ILE A 42 -8.07 6.69 8.93
CA ILE A 42 -8.49 8.00 8.44
C ILE A 42 -8.06 9.09 9.41
N ARG A 43 -8.32 8.89 10.69
CA ARG A 43 -7.98 9.86 11.72
C ARG A 43 -6.48 10.11 11.79
N LEU A 44 -5.69 9.04 11.84
CA LEU A 44 -4.24 9.16 11.96
C LEU A 44 -3.60 9.74 10.72
N THR A 45 -4.19 9.51 9.55
CA THR A 45 -3.69 10.13 8.33
C THR A 45 -3.77 11.66 8.43
N LYS A 46 -4.85 12.17 9.00
CA LYS A 46 -4.99 13.61 9.21
C LYS A 46 -4.04 14.13 10.27
N GLU A 47 -3.88 13.38 11.36
CA GLU A 47 -3.06 13.82 12.49
C GLU A 47 -1.58 13.75 12.22
N LEU A 48 -1.13 12.67 11.59
CA LEU A 48 0.29 12.39 11.43
C LEU A 48 0.83 12.80 10.08
N ASN A 49 -0.04 12.98 9.11
CA ASN A 49 0.32 13.39 7.76
C ASN A 49 1.43 12.49 7.17
N PRO A 50 1.21 11.17 7.09
CA PRO A 50 2.22 10.27 6.55
C PRO A 50 2.40 10.48 5.05
N GLU A 51 3.57 10.10 4.55
CA GLU A 51 3.79 10.12 3.10
C GLU A 51 3.26 8.86 2.45
N ALA A 52 3.23 7.74 3.20
CA ALA A 52 2.68 6.49 2.70
C ALA A 52 1.92 5.77 3.79
N ILE A 53 0.93 4.98 3.37
CA ILE A 53 0.17 4.10 4.25
C ILE A 53 0.27 2.70 3.71
N VAL A 54 0.65 1.74 4.56
CA VAL A 54 0.58 0.32 4.23
C VAL A 54 -0.65 -0.21 4.95
N MET A 55 -1.66 -0.64 4.21
CA MET A 55 -2.98 -0.91 4.78
C MET A 55 -3.57 -2.22 4.29
N ASP A 56 -4.07 -3.02 5.23
CA ASP A 56 -4.78 -4.25 4.92
C ASP A 56 -6.14 -3.93 4.29
N VAL A 57 -6.59 -4.80 3.38
CA VAL A 57 -7.93 -4.68 2.81
C VAL A 57 -8.97 -5.18 3.79
N SER A 58 -8.73 -6.34 4.40
CA SER A 58 -9.76 -7.01 5.22
C SER A 58 -9.64 -6.61 6.67
N MET A 59 -10.48 -5.68 7.08
CA MET A 59 -10.53 -5.22 8.46
C MET A 59 -11.98 -5.13 8.90
N PRO A 60 -12.27 -5.33 10.20
CA PRO A 60 -13.65 -5.19 10.69
C PRO A 60 -14.16 -3.78 10.46
N GLY A 61 -15.43 -3.66 10.14
CA GLY A 61 -16.04 -2.37 9.88
C GLY A 61 -15.61 -1.85 8.52
N LEU A 62 -14.94 -0.73 8.51
CA LEU A 62 -14.49 -0.10 7.26
C LEU A 62 -13.29 -0.85 6.71
N ASN A 63 -13.40 -1.41 5.51
CA ASN A 63 -12.27 -2.13 4.90
C ASN A 63 -11.27 -1.16 4.27
N GLY A 64 -10.13 -1.69 3.79
CA GLY A 64 -9.07 -0.84 3.26
C GLY A 64 -9.45 -0.07 2.01
N VAL A 65 -10.31 -0.63 1.17
CA VAL A 65 -10.77 0.08 -0.03
C VAL A 65 -11.69 1.25 0.38
N GLU A 66 -12.60 1.00 1.32
CA GLU A 66 -13.49 2.04 1.82
C GLU A 66 -12.71 3.14 2.54
N ALA A 67 -11.72 2.74 3.34
CA ALA A 67 -10.87 3.71 4.03
C ALA A 67 -10.11 4.57 3.01
N THR A 68 -9.64 3.95 1.93
CA THR A 68 -8.94 4.69 0.87
C THR A 68 -9.85 5.75 0.27
N ARG A 69 -11.10 5.40 -0.05
CA ARG A 69 -12.04 6.37 -0.60
C ARG A 69 -12.23 7.55 0.35
N ALA A 70 -12.37 7.26 1.65
CA ALA A 70 -12.56 8.31 2.64
C ALA A 70 -11.32 9.20 2.76
N ILE A 71 -10.14 8.59 2.79
CA ILE A 71 -8.89 9.34 2.87
C ILE A 71 -8.73 10.25 1.66
N ARG A 72 -9.07 9.75 0.49
CA ARG A 72 -8.91 10.52 -0.75
C ARG A 72 -9.79 11.76 -0.82
N LYS A 73 -10.88 11.79 -0.07
CA LYS A 73 -11.74 12.98 -0.04
C LYS A 73 -11.01 14.20 0.51
N THR A 74 -10.05 13.99 1.39
CA THR A 74 -9.34 15.10 2.04
C THR A 74 -7.84 15.09 1.78
N ASN A 75 -7.29 14.00 1.23
CA ASN A 75 -5.85 13.89 1.02
C ASN A 75 -5.55 13.19 -0.29
N PRO A 76 -5.36 13.96 -1.36
CA PRO A 76 -5.05 13.35 -2.67
C PRO A 76 -3.59 12.94 -2.81
N ASN A 77 -2.72 13.33 -1.87
CA ASN A 77 -1.28 13.20 -2.04
C ASN A 77 -0.65 11.99 -1.34
N VAL A 78 -1.24 11.51 -0.24
CA VAL A 78 -0.65 10.39 0.47
C VAL A 78 -0.64 9.16 -0.42
N LYS A 79 0.44 8.38 -0.38
CA LYS A 79 0.53 7.16 -1.17
C LYS A 79 -0.05 6.01 -0.37
N ILE A 80 -0.92 5.23 -0.98
CA ILE A 80 -1.60 4.14 -0.31
C ILE A 80 -1.21 2.84 -0.98
N LEU A 81 -0.58 1.94 -0.21
CA LEU A 81 -0.18 0.62 -0.65
C LEU A 81 -1.04 -0.38 0.13
N LEU A 82 -1.93 -1.08 -0.57
CA LEU A 82 -2.71 -2.12 0.09
C LEU A 82 -1.89 -3.39 0.22
N LEU A 83 -2.04 -4.05 1.34
CA LEU A 83 -1.36 -5.30 1.64
C LEU A 83 -2.42 -6.34 1.96
N THR A 84 -2.51 -7.40 1.16
CA THR A 84 -3.67 -8.28 1.20
C THR A 84 -3.33 -9.71 0.78
N LEU A 85 -4.19 -10.66 1.16
CA LEU A 85 -4.10 -12.04 0.69
C LEU A 85 -4.89 -12.29 -0.59
N HIS A 86 -5.66 -11.31 -1.05
CA HIS A 86 -6.59 -11.52 -2.17
C HIS A 86 -5.96 -11.21 -3.52
N GLU A 87 -6.10 -12.13 -4.47
CA GLU A 87 -5.53 -11.98 -5.82
C GLU A 87 -6.56 -11.58 -6.86
N SER A 88 -7.79 -11.33 -6.47
CA SER A 88 -8.90 -11.06 -7.36
C SER A 88 -8.65 -9.84 -8.25
N ALA A 89 -8.78 -10.02 -9.56
CA ALA A 89 -8.66 -8.91 -10.50
C ALA A 89 -9.70 -7.82 -10.23
N GLU A 90 -10.92 -8.24 -9.86
CA GLU A 90 -11.97 -7.29 -9.54
C GLU A 90 -11.61 -6.42 -8.35
N LEU A 91 -11.04 -7.02 -7.31
CA LEU A 91 -10.65 -6.27 -6.14
C LEU A 91 -9.50 -5.32 -6.45
N VAL A 92 -8.54 -5.77 -7.25
CA VAL A 92 -7.43 -4.92 -7.68
C VAL A 92 -7.98 -3.69 -8.42
N ARG A 93 -8.87 -3.89 -9.36
CA ARG A 93 -9.47 -2.78 -10.11
C ARG A 93 -10.23 -1.83 -9.20
N SER A 94 -11.02 -2.40 -8.29
CA SER A 94 -11.79 -1.60 -7.34
C SER A 94 -10.88 -0.76 -6.45
N ALA A 95 -9.77 -1.35 -6.01
CA ALA A 95 -8.81 -0.64 -5.17
C ALA A 95 -8.19 0.55 -5.90
N PHE A 96 -7.78 0.35 -7.14
CA PHE A 96 -7.19 1.46 -7.91
C PHE A 96 -8.24 2.52 -8.24
N GLN A 97 -9.48 2.12 -8.48
CA GLN A 97 -10.56 3.10 -8.67
C GLN A 97 -10.80 3.92 -7.41
N ALA A 98 -10.58 3.31 -6.25
CA ALA A 98 -10.71 4.03 -4.97
C ALA A 98 -9.57 4.99 -4.73
N GLY A 99 -8.45 4.80 -5.40
CA GLY A 99 -7.33 5.73 -5.32
C GLY A 99 -6.06 5.19 -4.69
N VAL A 100 -5.89 3.85 -4.60
CA VAL A 100 -4.62 3.30 -4.11
C VAL A 100 -3.54 3.49 -5.16
N ASN A 101 -2.30 3.48 -4.70
CA ASN A 101 -1.13 3.58 -5.56
C ASN A 101 -0.45 2.23 -5.76
N GLY A 102 -0.74 1.28 -4.89
CA GLY A 102 -0.15 -0.04 -5.02
C GLY A 102 -1.00 -1.12 -4.38
N TYR A 103 -0.76 -2.35 -4.83
CA TYR A 103 -1.49 -3.53 -4.39
C TYR A 103 -0.49 -4.66 -4.23
N LEU A 104 -0.17 -5.00 -2.99
CA LEU A 104 0.89 -5.96 -2.67
C LEU A 104 0.29 -7.14 -1.94
N LEU A 105 0.60 -8.34 -2.42
CA LEU A 105 0.16 -9.56 -1.74
C LEU A 105 1.00 -9.80 -0.49
N LYS A 106 0.34 -10.19 0.60
CA LYS A 106 1.04 -10.47 1.86
C LYS A 106 2.10 -11.54 1.69
N THR A 107 1.88 -12.50 0.78
CA THR A 107 2.86 -13.55 0.52
C THR A 107 4.14 -13.03 -0.12
N ASP A 108 4.10 -11.85 -0.71
CA ASP A 108 5.28 -11.26 -1.36
C ASP A 108 5.93 -10.17 -0.51
N ALA A 109 5.38 -9.88 0.69
CA ALA A 109 5.78 -8.70 1.45
C ALA A 109 7.27 -8.68 1.80
N GLU A 110 7.83 -9.81 2.24
CA GLU A 110 9.24 -9.83 2.64
C GLU A 110 10.17 -9.40 1.51
N GLN A 111 9.87 -9.80 0.29
CA GLN A 111 10.73 -9.51 -0.84
C GLN A 111 10.38 -8.22 -1.55
N GLU A 112 9.11 -7.79 -1.45
CA GLU A 112 8.62 -6.73 -2.32
C GLU A 112 8.18 -5.45 -1.61
N LEU A 113 8.02 -5.47 -0.28
CA LEU A 113 7.43 -4.31 0.41
C LEU A 113 8.26 -3.04 0.22
N VAL A 114 9.57 -3.14 0.42
CA VAL A 114 10.45 -1.98 0.30
C VAL A 114 10.42 -1.46 -1.14
N ARG A 115 10.50 -2.37 -2.11
CA ARG A 115 10.45 -1.99 -3.51
C ARG A 115 9.12 -1.33 -3.86
N ALA A 116 8.02 -1.90 -3.39
CA ALA A 116 6.68 -1.35 -3.65
C ALA A 116 6.55 0.06 -3.09
N LEU A 117 7.07 0.29 -1.89
CA LEU A 117 7.04 1.62 -1.29
C LEU A 117 7.87 2.62 -2.09
N HIS A 118 9.05 2.22 -2.55
CA HIS A 118 9.85 3.10 -3.41
C HIS A 118 9.08 3.46 -4.68
N VAL A 119 8.43 2.48 -5.31
CA VAL A 119 7.69 2.73 -6.53
C VAL A 119 6.56 3.73 -6.29
N VAL A 120 5.75 3.51 -5.25
CA VAL A 120 4.60 4.39 -5.02
C VAL A 120 5.02 5.79 -4.56
N LEU A 121 6.09 5.89 -3.79
CA LEU A 121 6.59 7.20 -3.36
C LEU A 121 7.21 7.97 -4.52
N ASP A 122 7.68 7.27 -5.53
CA ASP A 122 8.27 7.88 -6.71
C ASP A 122 7.23 8.10 -7.82
N GLN A 123 5.97 8.24 -7.43
CA GLN A 123 4.85 8.54 -8.32
C GLN A 123 4.45 7.39 -9.23
N GLY A 124 4.93 6.17 -8.98
CA GLY A 124 4.55 5.02 -9.76
C GLY A 124 3.33 4.30 -9.19
N SER A 125 2.89 3.29 -9.90
CA SER A 125 1.88 2.35 -9.43
C SER A 125 2.50 0.98 -9.32
N TYR A 126 2.12 0.22 -8.30
CA TYR A 126 2.72 -1.08 -8.04
C TYR A 126 1.65 -2.17 -7.95
N VAL A 127 1.92 -3.31 -8.56
CA VAL A 127 1.06 -4.50 -8.40
C VAL A 127 1.99 -5.69 -8.23
N SER A 128 1.64 -6.57 -7.28
CA SER A 128 2.42 -7.78 -7.03
C SER A 128 2.60 -8.63 -8.28
N PRO A 129 3.74 -9.33 -8.39
CA PRO A 129 4.03 -10.14 -9.59
C PRO A 129 3.00 -11.22 -9.89
N ARG A 130 2.30 -11.70 -8.87
CA ARG A 130 1.30 -12.77 -9.07
C ARG A 130 -0.01 -12.27 -9.63
N ILE A 131 -0.22 -10.97 -9.64
CA ILE A 131 -1.45 -10.41 -10.19
C ILE A 131 -1.38 -10.53 -11.70
N ASP A 132 -2.51 -10.86 -12.32
CA ASP A 132 -2.61 -11.03 -13.75
C ASP A 132 -1.91 -9.88 -14.49
N PRO A 133 -0.93 -10.20 -15.35
CA PRO A 133 -0.22 -9.14 -16.08
C PRO A 133 -1.10 -8.25 -16.92
N VAL A 134 -2.24 -8.77 -17.40
CA VAL A 134 -3.17 -7.95 -18.18
C VAL A 134 -3.76 -6.86 -17.29
N VAL A 135 -4.16 -7.21 -16.07
CA VAL A 135 -4.69 -6.24 -15.12
C VAL A 135 -3.63 -5.22 -14.76
N ALA A 136 -2.41 -5.68 -14.51
CA ALA A 136 -1.31 -4.76 -14.18
C ALA A 136 -1.08 -3.76 -15.31
N ARG A 137 -1.11 -4.20 -16.55
CA ARG A 137 -0.93 -3.31 -17.70
C ARG A 137 -2.07 -2.32 -17.83
N GLU A 138 -3.32 -2.78 -17.63
CA GLU A 138 -4.48 -1.88 -17.65
C GLU A 138 -4.31 -0.72 -16.68
N LEU A 139 -3.69 -0.99 -15.55
CA LEU A 139 -3.53 0.01 -14.49
C LEU A 139 -2.24 0.79 -14.62
N GLY A 140 -1.40 0.48 -15.60
CA GLY A 140 -0.11 1.14 -15.75
C GLY A 140 0.85 0.86 -14.63
N ALA A 141 0.72 -0.30 -13.96
CA ALA A 141 1.47 -0.61 -12.76
C ALA A 141 2.80 -1.30 -13.08
N SER A 142 3.80 -1.03 -12.24
CA SER A 142 5.07 -1.74 -12.27
C SER A 142 4.94 -3.05 -11.52
N SER A 143 5.70 -4.03 -11.95
CA SER A 143 5.80 -5.29 -11.23
C SER A 143 7.27 -5.60 -11.03
N ASN A 144 7.57 -6.72 -10.38
CA ASN A 144 8.97 -7.08 -10.16
C ASN A 144 9.60 -7.74 -11.38
N GLU A 145 8.97 -7.69 -12.51
CA GLU A 145 9.57 -8.22 -13.74
C GLU A 145 10.63 -7.30 -14.29
N GLY A 146 11.11 -6.42 -13.47
CA GLY A 146 12.19 -5.56 -13.86
C GLY A 146 11.70 -4.19 -14.25
N PRO A 147 12.59 -3.39 -14.82
CA PRO A 147 12.23 -2.03 -15.22
C PRO A 147 11.11 -2.08 -16.24
N ALA A 148 10.43 -0.97 -16.34
CA ALA A 148 9.35 -0.86 -17.30
C ALA A 148 9.85 -1.30 -18.65
N ARG A 149 9.07 -2.16 -19.29
CA ARG A 149 9.45 -2.58 -20.61
C ARG A 149 9.31 -1.45 -21.56
N PRO A 150 10.20 -1.37 -22.52
CA PRO A 150 9.96 -0.42 -23.58
C PRO A 150 8.62 -0.72 -24.20
N ALA A 151 7.91 0.30 -24.51
CA ALA A 151 6.64 0.14 -25.16
C ALA A 151 6.88 -0.57 -26.49
N ASN A 152 6.22 -1.66 -26.66
CA ASN A 152 6.38 -2.43 -27.88
C ASN A 152 5.09 -2.49 -28.60
#